data_42ee2413afc357b9daa0e7f45373b7dc
#
_entry.id   42ee2413afc357b9daa0e7f45373b7dc
#
_cell.length_a   1.000
_cell.length_b   1.000
_cell.length_c   1.000
_cell.angle_alpha   90.00
_cell.angle_beta   90.00
_cell.angle_gamma   90.00
#
_symmetry.space_group_name_H-M   'P 1'
#
loop_
_entity.id
_entity.type
_entity.pdbx_description
1 polymer ?
#
loop_
_entity_poly.entity_id
_entity_poly.type
_entity_poly.pdbx_seq_one_letter_code
_entity_poly.pdbx_strand_id
1 'polypeptide(L)'
;MTESIVLFGPPGAGKGTQAEIIVEMTGKPQISTGDMLRSAVSQGTELGLEARGYMEAGKLVPDQVIIGLIEDRLSEPDASNGVLFDGFPRTIPQAEALSEITEVSAVISIEVPDEDIVNRIVGRRMDPETGEIYHVSFKPPPPE
;
A
#
# COMPACT_ATOMS: atom_id res chain seq x y z
N MET A 1 5.56 21.38 3.03
CA MET A 1 5.19 19.99 3.38
C MET A 1 4.32 19.42 2.28
N THR A 2 4.60 18.19 1.84
CA THR A 2 3.80 17.52 0.79
C THR A 2 2.43 17.12 1.33
N GLU A 3 1.45 17.06 0.43
CA GLU A 3 0.10 16.59 0.76
C GLU A 3 -0.07 15.15 0.29
N SER A 4 -0.42 14.27 1.22
CA SER A 4 -0.58 12.85 0.94
C SER A 4 -1.99 12.38 1.26
N ILE A 5 -2.39 11.28 0.63
CA ILE A 5 -3.69 10.65 0.81
C ILE A 5 -3.46 9.29 1.46
N VAL A 6 -4.32 8.93 2.40
CA VAL A 6 -4.29 7.61 3.05
C VAL A 6 -5.50 6.81 2.60
N LEU A 7 -5.26 5.57 2.15
CA LEU A 7 -6.30 4.66 1.70
C LEU A 7 -6.32 3.42 2.59
N PHE A 8 -7.48 3.15 3.16
CA PHE A 8 -7.73 1.94 3.95
C PHE A 8 -8.83 1.10 3.32
N GLY A 9 -8.74 -0.19 3.52
CA GLY A 9 -9.77 -1.14 3.12
C GLY A 9 -9.28 -2.55 3.32
N PRO A 10 -10.17 -3.49 3.67
CA PRO A 10 -9.79 -4.89 3.81
C PRO A 10 -9.48 -5.50 2.43
N PRO A 11 -8.72 -6.60 2.39
CA PRO A 11 -8.55 -7.36 1.15
C PRO A 11 -9.91 -7.75 0.56
N GLY A 12 -10.06 -7.64 -0.75
CA GLY A 12 -11.32 -7.95 -1.42
C GLY A 12 -12.35 -6.83 -1.46
N ALA A 13 -12.06 -5.66 -0.86
CA ALA A 13 -12.97 -4.51 -0.88
C ALA A 13 -12.89 -3.67 -2.16
N GLY A 14 -11.99 -4.01 -3.09
CA GLY A 14 -11.75 -3.22 -4.29
C GLY A 14 -10.72 -2.11 -4.08
N LYS A 15 -9.92 -2.19 -3.02
CA LYS A 15 -8.94 -1.17 -2.65
C LYS A 15 -7.91 -0.93 -3.76
N GLY A 16 -7.40 -1.99 -4.38
CA GLY A 16 -6.43 -1.88 -5.46
C GLY A 16 -6.96 -1.11 -6.67
N THR A 17 -8.21 -1.37 -7.05
CA THR A 17 -8.87 -0.67 -8.16
C THR A 17 -9.04 0.81 -7.85
N GLN A 18 -9.48 1.14 -6.63
CA GLN A 18 -9.65 2.53 -6.21
C GLN A 18 -8.29 3.24 -6.11
N ALA A 19 -7.25 2.56 -5.65
CA ALA A 19 -5.90 3.11 -5.60
C ALA A 19 -5.40 3.50 -6.99
N GLU A 20 -5.58 2.65 -7.98
CA GLU A 20 -5.20 2.95 -9.37
C GLU A 20 -5.90 4.20 -9.91
N ILE A 21 -7.19 4.34 -9.63
CA ILE A 21 -7.97 5.52 -10.04
C ILE A 21 -7.42 6.79 -9.38
N ILE A 22 -7.15 6.73 -8.07
CA ILE A 22 -6.62 7.88 -7.32
C ILE A 22 -5.24 8.28 -7.86
N VAL A 23 -4.36 7.32 -8.11
CA VAL A 23 -3.03 7.57 -8.69
C VAL A 23 -3.16 8.26 -10.04
N GLU A 24 -4.04 7.78 -10.90
CA GLU A 24 -4.28 8.36 -12.22
C GLU A 24 -4.81 9.80 -12.13
N MET A 25 -5.75 10.05 -11.21
CA MET A 25 -6.37 11.37 -11.04
C MET A 25 -5.44 12.40 -10.40
N THR A 26 -4.58 11.98 -9.47
CA THR A 26 -3.77 12.90 -8.65
C THR A 26 -2.31 12.97 -9.07
N GLY A 27 -1.82 11.97 -9.79
CA GLY A 27 -0.40 11.83 -10.10
C GLY A 27 0.46 11.44 -8.89
N LYS A 28 -0.15 11.10 -7.77
CA LYS A 28 0.56 10.68 -6.56
C LYS A 28 0.91 9.19 -6.65
N PRO A 29 2.19 8.79 -6.48
CA PRO A 29 2.54 7.37 -6.51
C PRO A 29 1.94 6.62 -5.31
N GLN A 30 1.56 5.38 -5.54
CA GLN A 30 1.07 4.50 -4.48
C GLN A 30 2.24 3.88 -3.72
N ILE A 31 2.16 3.93 -2.40
CA ILE A 31 3.15 3.32 -1.51
C ILE A 31 2.45 2.37 -0.56
N SER A 32 2.87 1.10 -0.56
CA SER A 32 2.55 0.17 0.52
C SER A 32 3.81 -0.12 1.33
N THR A 33 3.66 -0.39 2.63
CA THR A 33 4.82 -0.67 3.48
C THR A 33 5.57 -1.92 3.02
N GLY A 34 4.86 -2.94 2.54
CA GLY A 34 5.48 -4.15 2.03
C GLY A 34 6.37 -3.91 0.80
N ASP A 35 5.86 -3.17 -0.17
CA ASP A 35 6.62 -2.83 -1.38
C ASP A 35 7.82 -1.95 -1.06
N MET A 36 7.65 -1.01 -0.16
CA MET A 36 8.71 -0.11 0.29
C MET A 36 9.83 -0.87 0.99
N LEU A 37 9.48 -1.82 1.87
CA LEU A 37 10.45 -2.68 2.53
C LEU A 37 11.22 -3.55 1.54
N ARG A 38 10.54 -4.18 0.60
CA ARG A 38 11.18 -4.99 -0.44
C ARG A 38 12.12 -4.16 -1.30
N SER A 39 11.71 -2.96 -1.68
CA SER A 39 12.54 -2.06 -2.47
C SER A 39 13.79 -1.63 -1.71
N ALA A 40 13.67 -1.27 -0.44
CA ALA A 40 14.80 -0.87 0.39
C ALA A 40 15.80 -2.02 0.58
N VAL A 41 15.32 -3.23 0.81
CA VAL A 41 16.17 -4.43 0.93
C VAL A 41 16.91 -4.68 -0.39
N SER A 42 16.21 -4.57 -1.52
CA SER A 42 16.79 -4.76 -2.85
C SER A 42 17.87 -3.73 -3.16
N GLN A 43 17.68 -2.48 -2.75
CA GLN A 43 18.65 -1.41 -2.95
C GLN A 43 19.83 -1.48 -1.99
N GLY A 44 19.74 -2.25 -0.91
CA GLY A 44 20.80 -2.41 0.06
C GLY A 44 21.10 -1.15 0.88
N THR A 45 20.11 -0.28 1.07
CA THR A 45 20.26 0.90 1.93
C THR A 45 20.48 0.49 3.38
N GLU A 46 21.02 1.40 4.21
CA GLU A 46 21.24 1.14 5.63
C GLU A 46 19.94 0.72 6.33
N LEU A 47 18.85 1.47 6.12
CA LEU A 47 17.54 1.14 6.66
C LEU A 47 16.98 -0.16 6.06
N GLY A 48 17.24 -0.42 4.79
CA GLY A 48 16.84 -1.65 4.12
C GLY A 48 17.51 -2.87 4.70
N LEU A 49 18.81 -2.78 5.01
CA LEU A 49 19.57 -3.87 5.65
C LEU A 49 19.07 -4.12 7.08
N GLU A 50 18.74 -3.07 7.82
CA GLU A 50 18.16 -3.18 9.15
C GLU A 50 16.79 -3.86 9.09
N ALA A 51 15.91 -3.44 8.17
CA ALA A 51 14.61 -4.07 7.96
C ALA A 51 14.75 -5.55 7.57
N ARG A 52 15.72 -5.88 6.71
CA ARG A 52 16.01 -7.26 6.32
C ARG A 52 16.31 -8.15 7.50
N GLY A 53 17.08 -7.66 8.47
CA GLY A 53 17.41 -8.42 9.68
C GLY A 53 16.16 -8.84 10.45
N TYR A 54 15.20 -7.93 10.62
CA TYR A 54 13.92 -8.24 11.26
C TYR A 54 13.08 -9.20 10.44
N MET A 55 13.00 -9.00 9.12
CA MET A 55 12.22 -9.85 8.22
C MET A 55 12.74 -11.29 8.21
N GLU A 56 14.05 -11.49 8.14
CA GLU A 56 14.69 -12.81 8.15
C GLU A 56 14.50 -13.52 9.49
N ALA A 57 14.44 -12.77 10.58
CA ALA A 57 14.20 -13.31 11.92
C ALA A 57 12.71 -13.60 12.19
N GLY A 58 11.82 -13.29 11.24
CA GLY A 58 10.37 -13.43 11.41
C GLY A 58 9.77 -12.43 12.40
N LYS A 59 10.47 -11.33 12.67
CA LYS A 59 10.01 -10.28 13.58
C LYS A 59 9.39 -9.13 12.82
N LEU A 60 8.52 -8.37 13.50
CA LEU A 60 7.95 -7.15 12.93
C LEU A 60 9.02 -6.07 12.85
N VAL A 61 9.04 -5.35 11.72
CA VAL A 61 9.94 -4.21 11.53
C VAL A 61 9.49 -3.07 12.46
N PRO A 62 10.39 -2.49 13.27
CA PRO A 62 10.02 -1.39 14.16
C PRO A 62 9.47 -0.18 13.42
N ASP A 63 8.56 0.56 14.06
CA ASP A 63 7.96 1.77 13.48
C ASP A 63 9.01 2.79 13.04
N GLN A 64 10.08 2.95 13.81
CA GLN A 64 11.17 3.89 13.48
C GLN A 64 11.81 3.57 12.13
N VAL A 65 12.01 2.30 11.82
CA VAL A 65 12.58 1.87 10.54
C VAL A 65 11.59 2.16 9.41
N ILE A 66 10.32 1.85 9.61
CA ILE A 66 9.26 2.11 8.63
C ILE A 66 9.15 3.61 8.35
N ILE A 67 9.14 4.44 9.38
CA ILE A 67 9.05 5.90 9.22
C ILE A 67 10.27 6.44 8.48
N GLY A 68 11.47 5.95 8.80
CA GLY A 68 12.70 6.34 8.08
C GLY A 68 12.62 6.01 6.59
N LEU A 69 12.11 4.84 6.26
CA LEU A 69 11.91 4.44 4.86
C LEU A 69 10.88 5.32 4.14
N ILE A 70 9.83 5.73 4.85
CA ILE A 70 8.83 6.65 4.30
C ILE A 70 9.44 8.03 4.05
N GLU A 71 10.24 8.54 4.98
CA GLU A 71 10.93 9.81 4.78
C GLU A 71 11.84 9.77 3.55
N ASP A 72 12.61 8.70 3.39
CA ASP A 72 13.46 8.49 2.21
C ASP A 72 12.64 8.46 0.94
N ARG A 73 11.52 7.77 0.95
CA ARG A 73 10.63 7.66 -0.22
C ARG A 73 10.01 9.01 -0.59
N LEU A 74 9.60 9.80 0.41
CA LEU A 74 9.01 11.13 0.19
C LEU A 74 10.01 12.14 -0.35
N SER A 75 11.31 11.90 -0.18
CA SER A 75 12.35 12.75 -0.72
C SER A 75 12.63 12.50 -2.21
N GLU A 76 12.09 11.45 -2.80
CA GLU A 76 12.25 11.15 -4.22
C GLU A 76 11.45 12.13 -5.09
N PRO A 77 11.94 12.45 -6.32
CA PRO A 77 11.30 13.44 -7.19
C PRO A 77 9.84 13.14 -7.54
N ASP A 78 9.46 11.87 -7.71
CA ASP A 78 8.10 11.49 -8.05
C ASP A 78 7.11 11.69 -6.90
N ALA A 79 7.61 11.86 -5.68
CA ALA A 79 6.81 12.10 -4.48
C ALA A 79 6.70 13.60 -4.14
N SER A 80 7.13 14.49 -5.02
CA SER A 80 7.14 15.94 -4.76
C SER A 80 5.77 16.53 -4.45
N ASN A 81 4.70 15.94 -4.99
CA ASN A 81 3.31 16.33 -4.71
C ASN A 81 2.64 15.48 -3.62
N GLY A 82 3.42 14.68 -2.90
CA GLY A 82 2.90 13.72 -1.95
C GLY A 82 2.65 12.35 -2.57
N VAL A 83 2.12 11.44 -1.78
CA VAL A 83 1.92 10.04 -2.16
C VAL A 83 0.57 9.53 -1.70
N LEU A 84 0.18 8.37 -2.23
CA LEU A 84 -0.98 7.62 -1.75
C LEU A 84 -0.47 6.47 -0.87
N PHE A 85 -0.74 6.53 0.43
CA PHE A 85 -0.40 5.46 1.34
C PHE A 85 -1.48 4.38 1.32
N ASP A 86 -1.08 3.15 1.09
CA ASP A 86 -1.98 2.00 1.06
C ASP A 86 -1.73 1.15 2.30
N GLY A 87 -2.71 1.14 3.20
CA GLY A 87 -2.66 0.35 4.43
C GLY A 87 -1.69 0.86 5.51
N PHE A 88 -1.31 2.13 5.46
CA PHE A 88 -0.48 2.80 6.45
C PHE A 88 -1.05 4.20 6.70
N PRO A 89 -1.08 4.73 7.92
CA PRO A 89 -0.59 4.15 9.18
C PRO A 89 -1.52 3.06 9.73
N ARG A 90 -0.99 2.17 10.55
CA ARG A 90 -1.75 1.08 11.19
C ARG A 90 -1.83 1.22 12.70
N THR A 91 -1.03 2.10 13.27
CA THR A 91 -0.99 2.38 14.71
C THR A 91 -1.02 3.87 14.95
N ILE A 92 -1.38 4.28 16.17
CA ILE A 92 -1.39 5.70 16.55
C ILE A 92 0.01 6.31 16.47
N PRO A 93 1.08 5.68 17.00
CA PRO A 93 2.43 6.21 16.84
C PRO A 93 2.85 6.42 15.39
N GLN A 94 2.46 5.51 14.48
CA GLN A 94 2.73 5.66 13.04
C GLN A 94 1.99 6.87 12.47
N ALA A 95 0.73 7.08 12.87
CA ALA A 95 -0.07 8.21 12.40
C ALA A 95 0.51 9.53 12.88
N GLU A 96 0.94 9.61 14.14
CA GLU A 96 1.57 10.81 14.70
C GLU A 96 2.87 11.13 13.98
N ALA A 97 3.73 10.15 13.76
CA ALA A 97 4.98 10.32 13.03
C ALA A 97 4.75 10.76 11.59
N LEU A 98 3.75 10.17 10.93
CA LEU A 98 3.41 10.53 9.56
C LEU A 98 2.96 11.99 9.45
N SER A 99 2.18 12.48 10.40
CA SER A 99 1.70 13.86 10.39
C SER A 99 2.81 14.89 10.52
N GLU A 100 3.97 14.50 11.04
CA GLU A 100 5.16 15.37 11.16
C GLU A 100 5.95 15.47 9.86
N ILE A 101 5.84 14.48 8.97
CA ILE A 101 6.64 14.42 7.74
C ILE A 101 5.87 14.73 6.47
N THR A 102 4.56 14.63 6.50
CA THR A 102 3.68 14.98 5.38
C THR A 102 2.32 15.42 5.90
N GLU A 103 1.63 16.26 5.13
CA GLU A 103 0.25 16.62 5.44
C GLU A 103 -0.69 15.56 4.87
N VAL A 104 -1.55 15.00 5.71
CA VAL A 104 -2.58 14.07 5.26
C VAL A 104 -3.81 14.88 4.87
N SER A 105 -4.01 15.08 3.56
CA SER A 105 -5.09 15.90 3.03
C SER A 105 -6.43 15.17 2.96
N ALA A 106 -6.39 13.84 2.86
CA ALA A 106 -7.59 13.02 2.81
C ALA A 106 -7.30 11.61 3.34
N VAL A 107 -8.30 11.03 3.99
CA VAL A 107 -8.29 9.63 4.40
C VAL A 107 -9.50 8.98 3.76
N ILE A 108 -9.26 7.96 2.95
CA ILE A 108 -10.30 7.23 2.23
C ILE A 108 -10.40 5.83 2.82
N SER A 109 -11.57 5.49 3.35
CA SER A 109 -11.83 4.17 3.89
C SER A 109 -12.87 3.48 3.01
N ILE A 110 -12.52 2.32 2.47
CA ILE A 110 -13.43 1.52 1.67
C ILE A 110 -14.08 0.50 2.59
N GLU A 111 -15.37 0.62 2.76
CA GLU A 111 -16.16 -0.28 3.59
C GLU A 111 -17.04 -1.16 2.70
N VAL A 112 -16.98 -2.46 2.94
CA VAL A 112 -17.78 -3.45 2.22
C VAL A 112 -18.28 -4.46 3.26
N PRO A 113 -19.57 -4.88 3.21
CA PRO A 113 -20.05 -5.93 4.12
C PRO A 113 -19.15 -7.16 4.08
N ASP A 114 -18.88 -7.76 5.23
CA ASP A 114 -17.99 -8.92 5.36
C ASP A 114 -18.35 -10.06 4.38
N GLU A 115 -19.64 -10.30 4.20
CA GLU A 115 -20.14 -11.30 3.26
C GLU A 115 -19.70 -11.03 1.82
N ASP A 116 -19.76 -9.77 1.37
CA ASP A 116 -19.32 -9.39 0.04
C ASP A 116 -17.79 -9.51 -0.10
N ILE A 117 -17.04 -9.21 0.96
CA ILE A 117 -15.59 -9.37 0.98
C ILE A 117 -15.23 -10.84 0.81
N VAL A 118 -15.87 -11.73 1.54
CA VAL A 118 -15.66 -13.18 1.42
C VAL A 118 -15.93 -13.65 -0.01
N ASN A 119 -17.06 -13.24 -0.58
CA ASN A 119 -17.42 -13.62 -1.95
C ASN A 119 -16.39 -13.13 -2.98
N ARG A 120 -15.88 -11.92 -2.82
CA ARG A 120 -14.86 -11.34 -3.72
C ARG A 120 -13.54 -12.12 -3.64
N ILE A 121 -13.11 -12.48 -2.45
CA ILE A 121 -11.87 -13.23 -2.25
C ILE A 121 -12.01 -14.68 -2.74
N VAL A 122 -13.09 -15.35 -2.35
CA VAL A 122 -13.33 -16.75 -2.69
C VAL A 122 -13.48 -16.94 -4.18
N GLY A 123 -14.12 -15.98 -4.88
CA GLY A 123 -14.33 -16.05 -6.32
C GLY A 123 -13.19 -15.52 -7.18
N ARG A 124 -12.13 -14.99 -6.55
CA ARG A 124 -11.02 -14.37 -7.30
C ARG A 124 -10.21 -15.41 -8.07
N ARG A 125 -9.90 -15.06 -9.32
CA ARG A 125 -9.04 -15.87 -10.20
C ARG A 125 -8.06 -14.95 -10.91
N MET A 126 -6.91 -15.48 -11.24
CA MET A 126 -5.87 -14.72 -11.95
C MET A 126 -5.41 -15.49 -13.19
N ASP A 127 -5.27 -14.79 -14.32
CA ASP A 127 -4.65 -15.34 -15.50
C ASP A 127 -3.12 -15.41 -15.27
N PRO A 128 -2.52 -16.61 -15.31
CA PRO A 128 -1.09 -16.75 -15.04
C PRO A 128 -0.18 -16.13 -16.11
N GLU A 129 -0.68 -15.92 -17.31
CA GLU A 129 0.11 -15.33 -18.41
C GLU A 129 0.08 -13.81 -18.38
N THR A 130 -1.09 -13.21 -18.16
CA THR A 130 -1.28 -11.75 -18.22
C THR A 130 -1.28 -11.09 -16.85
N GLY A 131 -1.51 -11.86 -15.77
CA GLY A 131 -1.68 -11.34 -14.43
C GLY A 131 -3.04 -10.67 -14.19
N GLU A 132 -3.94 -10.72 -15.18
CA GLU A 132 -5.25 -10.12 -15.04
C GLU A 132 -6.09 -10.88 -14.01
N ILE A 133 -6.79 -10.12 -13.14
CA ILE A 133 -7.61 -10.68 -12.08
C ILE A 133 -9.08 -10.75 -12.52
N TYR A 134 -9.67 -11.91 -12.35
CA TYR A 134 -11.08 -12.18 -12.66
C TYR A 134 -11.82 -12.60 -11.40
N HIS A 135 -13.14 -12.58 -11.47
CA HIS A 135 -14.01 -13.09 -10.43
C HIS A 135 -15.12 -13.93 -11.07
N VAL A 136 -15.36 -15.12 -10.54
CA VAL A 136 -16.31 -16.07 -11.11
C VAL A 136 -17.75 -15.55 -11.22
N SER A 137 -18.13 -14.59 -10.35
CA SER A 137 -19.46 -13.97 -10.34
C SER A 137 -19.50 -12.58 -10.91
N PHE A 138 -18.49 -11.75 -10.62
CA PHE A 138 -18.48 -10.33 -10.99
C PHE A 138 -17.75 -10.03 -12.28
N LYS A 139 -16.70 -10.78 -12.59
CA LYS A 139 -15.93 -10.65 -13.81
C LYS A 139 -15.44 -12.05 -14.20
N PRO A 140 -16.30 -12.90 -14.80
CA PRO A 140 -15.92 -14.26 -15.16
C PRO A 140 -14.71 -14.33 -16.08
N PRO A 141 -13.80 -15.30 -15.89
CA PRO A 141 -12.69 -15.48 -16.81
C PRO A 141 -13.22 -15.96 -18.17
N PRO A 142 -12.49 -15.65 -19.28
CA PRO A 142 -12.90 -16.14 -20.59
C PRO A 142 -12.79 -17.67 -20.65
N PRO A 143 -13.58 -18.33 -21.50
CA PRO A 143 -13.46 -19.78 -21.69
C PRO A 143 -12.10 -20.14 -22.29
N GLU A 144 -11.59 -21.30 -21.92
CA GLU A 144 -10.33 -21.83 -22.44
C GLU A 144 -10.40 -22.11 -23.93
#